data_950374af1e7fef72748bc08722515ed1
#
_entry.id   950374af1e7fef72748bc08722515ed1
#
_cell.length_a   1.000
_cell.length_b   1.000
_cell.length_c   1.000
_cell.angle_alpha   90.00
_cell.angle_beta   90.00
_cell.angle_gamma   90.00
#
_symmetry.space_group_name_H-M   'P 1'
#
loop_
_entity.id
_entity.type
_entity.pdbx_description
1 polymer ?
#
loop_
_entity_poly.entity_id
_entity_poly.type
_entity_poly.pdbx_seq_one_letter_code
_entity_poly.pdbx_strand_id
1 'polypeptide(L)'
;MKVEAAPQVDPSSLLAAQKLYEARCAPCHGISGNSDGEKAAQVRPRPQRLSDRMWQLNASNERIRKVIVYGGGAVHKSNVMPASPDLAQQPQLLDGLVAVLRSFLKPQPT
;
A
#
# COMPACT_ATOMS: atom_id res chain seq x y z
N MET A 1 -11.17 -17.66 -4.95
CA MET A 1 -9.95 -16.89 -5.20
C MET A 1 -9.34 -16.46 -3.88
N LYS A 2 -8.03 -16.46 -3.82
CA LYS A 2 -7.31 -16.10 -2.61
C LYS A 2 -6.51 -14.82 -2.82
N VAL A 3 -6.44 -14.01 -1.78
CA VAL A 3 -5.52 -12.88 -1.75
C VAL A 3 -4.10 -13.43 -1.75
N GLU A 4 -3.23 -12.83 -2.54
CA GLU A 4 -1.83 -13.22 -2.56
C GLU A 4 -1.22 -13.02 -1.17
N ALA A 5 -0.42 -14.00 -0.72
CA ALA A 5 0.20 -13.92 0.60
C ALA A 5 1.17 -12.74 0.68
N ALA A 6 1.24 -12.14 1.86
CA ALA A 6 2.21 -11.09 2.11
C ALA A 6 3.63 -11.61 1.95
N PRO A 7 4.55 -10.81 1.41
CA PRO A 7 5.97 -11.19 1.41
C PRO A 7 6.46 -11.40 2.84
N GLN A 8 7.36 -12.36 3.01
CA GLN A 8 8.01 -12.54 4.30
C GLN A 8 9.18 -11.58 4.40
N VAL A 9 9.22 -10.85 5.49
CA VAL A 9 10.31 -9.89 5.76
C VAL A 9 10.72 -10.05 7.21
N ASP A 10 11.96 -9.67 7.51
CA ASP A 10 12.42 -9.73 8.89
C ASP A 10 11.70 -8.66 9.75
N PRO A 11 11.66 -8.87 11.08
CA PRO A 11 10.93 -7.94 11.96
C PRO A 11 11.43 -6.50 11.90
N SER A 12 12.72 -6.28 11.72
CA SER A 12 13.25 -4.92 11.67
C SER A 12 12.81 -4.19 10.39
N SER A 13 12.78 -4.91 9.27
CA SER A 13 12.28 -4.34 8.01
C SER A 13 10.80 -4.05 8.07
N LEU A 14 10.03 -4.94 8.73
CA LEU A 14 8.60 -4.71 8.90
C LEU A 14 8.34 -3.47 9.76
N LEU A 15 9.07 -3.30 10.85
CA LEU A 15 8.93 -2.13 11.70
C LEU A 15 9.27 -0.85 10.95
N ALA A 16 10.36 -0.87 10.19
CA ALA A 16 10.74 0.28 9.37
C ALA A 16 9.67 0.60 8.33
N ALA A 17 9.08 -0.44 7.72
CA ALA A 17 8.02 -0.26 6.73
C ALA A 17 6.76 0.33 7.37
N GLN A 18 6.41 -0.08 8.57
CA GLN A 18 5.26 0.48 9.29
C GLN A 18 5.45 1.99 9.52
N LYS A 19 6.64 2.40 9.94
CA LYS A 19 6.95 3.80 10.14
C LYS A 19 6.91 4.58 8.83
N LEU A 20 7.43 3.98 7.77
CA LEU A 20 7.43 4.61 6.45
C LEU A 20 6.01 4.76 5.92
N TYR A 21 5.17 3.74 6.11
CA TYR A 21 3.76 3.81 5.73
C TYR A 21 3.08 4.99 6.43
N GLU A 22 3.28 5.13 7.73
CA GLU A 22 2.67 6.21 8.49
C GLU A 22 3.09 7.58 7.96
N ALA A 23 4.34 7.71 7.53
CA ALA A 23 4.86 8.98 7.05
C ALA A 23 4.44 9.31 5.61
N ARG A 24 4.46 8.31 4.72
CA ARG A 24 4.28 8.56 3.28
C ARG A 24 2.90 8.18 2.75
N CYS A 25 2.24 7.22 3.35
CA CYS A 25 1.03 6.62 2.77
C CYS A 25 -0.23 6.96 3.58
N ALA A 26 -0.14 6.88 4.90
CA ALA A 26 -1.28 7.11 5.78
C ALA A 26 -1.92 8.49 5.64
N PRO A 27 -1.18 9.58 5.32
CA PRO A 27 -1.85 10.87 5.16
C PRO A 27 -3.01 10.85 4.16
N CYS A 28 -2.94 9.98 3.15
CA CYS A 28 -4.05 9.79 2.21
C CYS A 28 -4.80 8.50 2.48
N HIS A 29 -4.08 7.38 2.56
CA HIS A 29 -4.72 6.06 2.65
C HIS A 29 -5.29 5.73 4.03
N GLY A 30 -4.91 6.47 5.06
CA GLY A 30 -5.35 6.19 6.43
C GLY A 30 -4.45 5.20 7.14
N ILE A 31 -4.47 5.25 8.49
CA ILE A 31 -3.58 4.40 9.29
C ILE A 31 -3.93 2.92 9.17
N SER A 32 -5.19 2.61 8.86
CA SER A 32 -5.66 1.24 8.64
C SER A 32 -6.05 0.96 7.19
N GLY A 33 -5.63 1.83 6.28
CA GLY A 33 -5.88 1.64 4.85
C GLY A 33 -7.33 1.87 4.42
N ASN A 34 -8.09 2.65 5.17
CA ASN A 34 -9.52 2.87 4.89
C ASN A 34 -9.81 4.10 4.03
N SER A 35 -8.79 4.67 3.41
CA SER A 35 -8.93 5.88 2.57
C SER A 35 -9.45 7.08 3.38
N ASP A 36 -9.12 7.13 4.65
CA ASP A 36 -9.59 8.12 5.60
C ASP A 36 -8.47 8.96 6.20
N GLY A 37 -7.34 9.06 5.51
CA GLY A 37 -6.26 9.94 5.93
C GLY A 37 -6.71 11.40 5.89
N GLU A 38 -5.99 12.25 6.64
CA GLU A 38 -6.34 13.66 6.74
C GLU A 38 -6.36 14.38 5.38
N LYS A 39 -5.61 13.88 4.40
CA LYS A 39 -5.56 14.47 3.07
C LYS A 39 -6.47 13.78 2.07
N ALA A 40 -7.19 12.73 2.47
CA ALA A 40 -7.97 11.92 1.54
C ALA A 40 -9.06 12.73 0.83
N ALA A 41 -9.71 13.64 1.55
CA ALA A 41 -10.80 14.44 0.98
C ALA A 41 -10.32 15.50 -0.02
N GLN A 42 -9.02 15.80 -0.02
CA GLN A 42 -8.45 16.85 -0.85
C GLN A 42 -7.92 16.35 -2.19
N VAL A 43 -7.85 15.03 -2.38
CA VAL A 43 -7.31 14.44 -3.60
C VAL A 43 -8.42 13.79 -4.41
N ARG A 44 -8.30 13.90 -5.72
CA ARG A 44 -9.24 13.31 -6.69
C ARG A 44 -8.46 12.65 -7.81
N PRO A 45 -8.75 11.39 -8.14
CA PRO A 45 -9.70 10.53 -7.45
C PRO A 45 -9.25 10.22 -6.01
N ARG A 46 -10.18 9.77 -5.20
CA ARG A 46 -9.85 9.42 -3.81
C ARG A 46 -8.80 8.32 -3.76
N PRO A 47 -7.96 8.30 -2.70
CA PRO A 47 -6.99 7.22 -2.54
C PRO A 47 -7.69 5.85 -2.50
N GLN A 48 -7.03 4.85 -3.05
CA GLN A 48 -7.53 3.47 -2.98
C GLN A 48 -7.74 3.06 -1.52
N ARG A 49 -8.88 2.46 -1.24
CA ARG A 49 -9.13 1.85 0.06
C ARG A 49 -8.38 0.53 0.11
N LEU A 50 -7.26 0.51 0.82
CA LEU A 50 -6.36 -0.64 0.84
C LEU A 50 -6.94 -1.82 1.61
N SER A 51 -7.88 -1.56 2.52
CA SER A 51 -8.58 -2.61 3.27
C SER A 51 -9.69 -3.29 2.45
N ASP A 52 -9.97 -2.80 1.25
CA ASP A 52 -11.01 -3.37 0.40
C ASP A 52 -10.64 -4.76 -0.09
N ARG A 53 -11.53 -5.72 0.14
CA ARG A 53 -11.25 -7.12 -0.20
C ARG A 53 -11.08 -7.34 -1.70
N MET A 54 -11.89 -6.68 -2.53
CA MET A 54 -11.77 -6.84 -3.98
C MET A 54 -10.44 -6.30 -4.50
N TRP A 55 -9.99 -5.18 -3.95
CA TRP A 55 -8.67 -4.67 -4.29
C TRP A 55 -7.58 -5.65 -3.86
N GLN A 56 -7.68 -6.18 -2.63
CA GLN A 56 -6.71 -7.15 -2.11
C GLN A 56 -6.65 -8.41 -3.00
N LEU A 57 -7.80 -8.86 -3.50
CA LEU A 57 -7.85 -10.03 -4.39
C LEU A 57 -7.21 -9.76 -5.75
N ASN A 58 -7.41 -8.56 -6.30
CA ASN A 58 -7.05 -8.25 -7.67
C ASN A 58 -5.65 -7.67 -7.83
N ALA A 59 -5.08 -7.12 -6.75
CA ALA A 59 -3.75 -6.51 -6.81
C ALA A 59 -2.69 -7.55 -6.43
N SER A 60 -1.81 -7.87 -7.38
CA SER A 60 -0.66 -8.73 -7.08
C SER A 60 0.39 -7.95 -6.28
N ASN A 61 1.23 -8.67 -5.56
CA ASN A 61 2.35 -8.03 -4.85
C ASN A 61 3.25 -7.26 -5.82
N GLU A 62 3.48 -7.83 -7.00
CA GLU A 62 4.29 -7.15 -8.03
C GLU A 62 3.67 -5.83 -8.45
N ARG A 63 2.36 -5.81 -8.70
CA ARG A 63 1.66 -4.57 -9.05
C ARG A 63 1.72 -3.55 -7.93
N ILE A 64 1.56 -4.00 -6.69
CA ILE A 64 1.65 -3.12 -5.54
C ILE A 64 3.06 -2.49 -5.47
N ARG A 65 4.11 -3.30 -5.65
CA ARG A 65 5.48 -2.78 -5.68
C ARG A 65 5.65 -1.72 -6.76
N LYS A 66 5.12 -1.97 -7.95
CA LYS A 66 5.19 -1.03 -9.07
C LYS A 66 4.54 0.30 -8.73
N VAL A 67 3.33 0.25 -8.16
CA VAL A 67 2.62 1.49 -7.80
C VAL A 67 3.40 2.27 -6.75
N ILE A 68 3.97 1.59 -5.77
CA ILE A 68 4.75 2.27 -4.73
C ILE A 68 5.98 2.96 -5.33
N VAL A 69 6.73 2.25 -6.16
CA VAL A 69 7.99 2.76 -6.71
C VAL A 69 7.75 3.84 -7.76
N TYR A 70 6.79 3.64 -8.65
CA TYR A 70 6.59 4.50 -9.81
C TYR A 70 5.40 5.45 -9.70
N GLY A 71 4.56 5.29 -8.70
CA GLY A 71 3.38 6.13 -8.50
C GLY A 71 2.16 5.66 -9.27
N GLY A 72 1.02 6.29 -8.99
CA GLY A 72 -0.25 5.88 -9.59
C GLY A 72 -0.31 6.05 -11.10
N GLY A 73 0.33 7.08 -11.63
CA GLY A 73 0.31 7.35 -13.07
C GLY A 73 0.93 6.25 -13.91
N ALA A 74 1.92 5.53 -13.36
CA ALA A 74 2.61 4.47 -14.10
C ALA A 74 1.74 3.26 -14.37
N VAL A 75 0.63 3.10 -13.65
CA VAL A 75 -0.32 2.00 -13.85
C VAL A 75 -1.67 2.52 -14.32
N HIS A 76 -1.69 3.68 -14.97
CA HIS A 76 -2.88 4.31 -15.53
C HIS A 76 -3.97 4.59 -14.48
N LYS A 77 -3.55 4.85 -13.25
CA LYS A 77 -4.47 5.25 -12.17
C LYS A 77 -4.45 6.76 -12.02
N SER A 78 -3.84 7.27 -11.00
CA SER A 78 -3.84 8.69 -10.70
C SER A 78 -2.42 9.21 -10.57
N ASN A 79 -2.16 10.39 -11.13
CA ASN A 79 -0.89 11.07 -10.92
C ASN A 79 -0.79 11.69 -9.53
N VAL A 80 -1.88 11.67 -8.76
CA VAL A 80 -1.89 12.24 -7.40
C VAL A 80 -1.07 11.41 -6.43
N MET A 81 -1.02 10.08 -6.63
CA MET A 81 -0.18 9.24 -5.78
C MET A 81 1.29 9.39 -6.19
N PRO A 82 2.13 9.94 -5.32
CA PRO A 82 3.54 10.16 -5.67
C PRO A 82 4.32 8.86 -5.72
N ALA A 83 5.40 8.87 -6.49
CA ALA A 83 6.33 7.76 -6.57
C ALA A 83 7.29 7.76 -5.39
N SER A 84 7.81 6.58 -5.06
CA SER A 84 8.88 6.40 -4.08
C SER A 84 10.03 5.63 -4.75
N PRO A 85 10.74 6.24 -5.72
CA PRO A 85 11.74 5.53 -6.50
C PRO A 85 12.95 5.06 -5.68
N ASP A 86 13.20 5.68 -4.53
CA ASP A 86 14.25 5.25 -3.61
C ASP A 86 14.04 3.81 -3.14
N LEU A 87 12.81 3.32 -3.13
CA LEU A 87 12.50 1.98 -2.64
C LEU A 87 12.88 0.88 -3.63
N ALA A 88 13.13 1.22 -4.89
CA ALA A 88 13.62 0.25 -5.86
C ALA A 88 14.97 -0.36 -5.43
N GLN A 89 15.76 0.38 -4.67
CA GLN A 89 17.07 -0.05 -4.17
C GLN A 89 16.99 -0.66 -2.76
N GLN A 90 15.78 -0.80 -2.21
CA GLN A 90 15.57 -1.28 -0.85
C GLN A 90 14.51 -2.36 -0.84
N PRO A 91 14.80 -3.56 -1.39
CA PRO A 91 13.77 -4.59 -1.59
C PRO A 91 13.13 -5.08 -0.30
N GLN A 92 13.88 -5.16 0.81
CA GLN A 92 13.30 -5.59 2.08
C GLN A 92 12.30 -4.57 2.62
N LEU A 93 12.62 -3.31 2.49
CA LEU A 93 11.71 -2.25 2.93
C LEU A 93 10.47 -2.19 2.04
N LEU A 94 10.65 -2.32 0.73
CA LEU A 94 9.55 -2.36 -0.22
C LEU A 94 8.62 -3.54 0.06
N ASP A 95 9.18 -4.73 0.27
CA ASP A 95 8.38 -5.91 0.63
C ASP A 95 7.71 -5.72 1.98
N GLY A 96 8.36 -5.04 2.91
CA GLY A 96 7.75 -4.69 4.19
C GLY A 96 6.51 -3.83 4.01
N LEU A 97 6.55 -2.86 3.08
CA LEU A 97 5.38 -2.05 2.78
C LEU A 97 4.25 -2.90 2.18
N VAL A 98 4.57 -3.81 1.28
CA VAL A 98 3.55 -4.72 0.74
C VAL A 98 2.91 -5.52 1.87
N ALA A 99 3.73 -6.02 2.81
CA ALA A 99 3.21 -6.76 3.96
C ALA A 99 2.30 -5.87 4.83
N VAL A 100 2.66 -4.60 5.03
CA VAL A 100 1.80 -3.67 5.76
C VAL A 100 0.45 -3.54 5.06
N LEU A 101 0.45 -3.34 3.74
CA LEU A 101 -0.78 -3.21 2.97
C LEU A 101 -1.63 -4.48 3.06
N ARG A 102 -1.02 -5.65 2.98
CA ARG A 102 -1.76 -6.91 3.12
C ARG A 102 -2.38 -7.08 4.50
N SER A 103 -1.76 -6.50 5.53
CA SER A 103 -2.29 -6.59 6.89
C SER A 103 -3.62 -5.84 7.06
N PHE A 104 -3.97 -4.96 6.13
CA PHE A 104 -5.22 -4.20 6.21
C PHE A 104 -6.44 -4.99 5.74
N LEU A 105 -6.23 -6.18 5.17
CA LEU A 105 -7.35 -7.02 4.74
C LEU A 105 -8.20 -7.37 5.94
N LYS A 106 -9.48 -6.98 5.88
CA LYS A 106 -10.42 -7.28 6.96
C LYS A 106 -10.86 -8.73 6.88
N PRO A 107 -11.01 -9.40 8.04
CA PRO A 107 -11.56 -10.76 8.04
C PRO A 107 -12.95 -10.77 7.41
N GLN A 108 -13.25 -11.86 6.69
CA GLN A 108 -14.57 -12.04 6.12
C GLN A 108 -15.55 -12.35 7.24
N PRO A 109 -16.76 -11.75 7.24
CA PRO A 109 -17.76 -12.11 8.23
C PRO A 109 -18.10 -13.60 8.15
N THR A 110 -18.27 -14.23 9.29
CA THR A 110 -18.68 -15.64 9.36
C THR A 110 -20.18 -15.79 9.41
#